data_dceeb9f1b096f9290bcc22ca0bef0e14
#
_entry.id   dceeb9f1b096f9290bcc22ca0bef0e14
#
_cell.length_a   1.000
_cell.length_b   1.000
_cell.length_c   1.000
_cell.angle_alpha   90.00
_cell.angle_beta   90.00
_cell.angle_gamma   90.00
#
_symmetry.space_group_name_H-M   'P 1'
#
loop_
_entity.id
_entity.type
_entity.pdbx_description
1 polymer ?
#
loop_
_entity_poly.entity_id
_entity_poly.type
_entity_poly.pdbx_seq_one_letter_code
_entity_poly.pdbx_strand_id
1 'polypeptide(L)'
;MKQISGNKLLVKALKEEGVEYLFGYPGACTIDISDELYKQDDVKIILPRHEQALVHEADAYARTTGKVGVCLVTSGPGATNLVTGLATANYDSVPLVCFTGQVARHLIGNDAFQEVDIVGITRSITKYGVTVRRREDLGRIIKEAFYIARTGRPGPVLIDLPKDVMAELGSAEYPKNVNIRGYKPNTDVHIGQLKRAIKLLNKAKRPLFLAGGGVVISRAHEIFREVVEKTKVPVVTTVMGKGSIPTDHPLYIGNLGMHGAYAANMAVSNCDVLFSIGTRFNDRITGKLHEFAPHAQIVHIDIDTASISRNIQVDIPIVADAKEAITKMNEYVQECSTDKWLNLIKNWKEEHPLKMRPNDLLSPMDILKEINEQFENSIIVTDVGQHQMLVSQYAEITEGKQMIMSGGLGTMGYGLPGGIGAKIGNPDRPVIVISGDGGVQMNIQELATAVLEELPVILCIFNNEYLGMVRQWQKLFYGKRYAMTNLRAGALSRRTEGMEYPQYTPDFIKLAESYRAKGIRVTKKEEIAAAFEEAKKNTKAPTVIEFIIDPEEMVYPMIKPGGTLEDMIMDC
;
A
#
# COMPACT_ATOMS: atom_id res chain seq x y z
N MET A 1 -34.29 9.33 -28.88
CA MET A 1 -33.43 8.70 -27.85
C MET A 1 -33.90 9.14 -26.47
N LYS A 2 -33.85 8.24 -25.48
CA LYS A 2 -34.19 8.58 -24.09
C LYS A 2 -33.16 9.57 -23.53
N GLN A 3 -33.62 10.70 -23.01
CA GLN A 3 -32.78 11.69 -22.35
C GLN A 3 -32.77 11.45 -20.84
N ILE A 4 -31.63 11.54 -20.20
CA ILE A 4 -31.43 11.46 -18.75
C ILE A 4 -30.45 12.53 -18.26
N SER A 5 -30.55 12.90 -17.00
CA SER A 5 -29.59 13.84 -16.37
C SER A 5 -28.18 13.24 -16.31
N GLY A 6 -27.16 14.10 -16.13
CA GLY A 6 -25.79 13.66 -15.86
C GLY A 6 -25.70 12.80 -14.61
N ASN A 7 -26.45 13.14 -13.55
CA ASN A 7 -26.52 12.35 -12.31
C ASN A 7 -26.96 10.90 -12.60
N LYS A 8 -28.02 10.71 -13.38
CA LYS A 8 -28.50 9.37 -13.80
C LYS A 8 -27.50 8.64 -14.70
N LEU A 9 -26.81 9.38 -15.58
CA LEU A 9 -25.79 8.75 -16.43
C LEU A 9 -24.59 8.27 -15.61
N LEU A 10 -24.16 9.03 -14.58
CA LEU A 10 -23.09 8.62 -13.69
C LEU A 10 -23.44 7.30 -12.99
N VAL A 11 -24.62 7.21 -12.36
CA VAL A 11 -25.06 5.96 -11.70
C VAL A 11 -25.13 4.79 -12.68
N LYS A 12 -25.65 5.02 -13.89
CA LYS A 12 -25.64 4.02 -14.95
C LYS A 12 -24.21 3.59 -15.31
N ALA A 13 -23.30 4.54 -15.48
CA ALA A 13 -21.90 4.26 -15.83
C ALA A 13 -21.20 3.44 -14.74
N LEU A 14 -21.41 3.74 -13.45
CA LEU A 14 -20.87 2.95 -12.34
C LEU A 14 -21.33 1.48 -12.41
N LYS A 15 -22.60 1.23 -12.71
CA LYS A 15 -23.13 -0.13 -12.90
C LYS A 15 -22.49 -0.83 -14.09
N GLU A 16 -22.36 -0.15 -15.22
CA GLU A 16 -21.74 -0.69 -16.46
C GLU A 16 -20.24 -0.97 -16.29
N GLU A 17 -19.54 -0.26 -15.37
CA GLU A 17 -18.15 -0.52 -15.01
C GLU A 17 -17.98 -1.59 -13.90
N GLY A 18 -19.09 -2.15 -13.39
CA GLY A 18 -19.10 -3.19 -12.37
C GLY A 18 -18.69 -2.72 -10.99
N VAL A 19 -18.99 -1.44 -10.67
CA VAL A 19 -18.75 -0.87 -9.35
C VAL A 19 -19.72 -1.47 -8.35
N GLU A 20 -19.23 -2.12 -7.31
CA GLU A 20 -20.05 -2.69 -6.23
C GLU A 20 -20.12 -1.76 -5.03
N TYR A 21 -19.01 -1.08 -4.73
CA TYR A 21 -18.90 -0.14 -3.61
C TYR A 21 -18.41 1.22 -4.08
N LEU A 22 -19.05 2.26 -3.59
CA LEU A 22 -18.64 3.65 -3.74
C LEU A 22 -18.38 4.22 -2.35
N PHE A 23 -17.19 4.74 -2.13
CA PHE A 23 -16.82 5.43 -0.91
C PHE A 23 -17.16 6.91 -1.09
N GLY A 24 -18.14 7.40 -0.33
CA GLY A 24 -18.72 8.71 -0.60
C GLY A 24 -18.90 9.59 0.64
N TYR A 25 -18.61 10.89 0.49
CA TYR A 25 -18.94 11.89 1.51
C TYR A 25 -19.76 13.02 0.86
N PRO A 26 -21.02 13.22 1.27
CA PRO A 26 -21.94 14.13 0.59
C PRO A 26 -21.65 15.61 0.89
N GLY A 27 -22.11 16.47 0.00
CA GLY A 27 -22.13 17.92 0.18
C GLY A 27 -22.94 18.60 -0.91
N ALA A 28 -23.05 19.92 -0.85
CA ALA A 28 -23.97 20.71 -1.68
C ALA A 28 -23.85 20.47 -3.19
N CYS A 29 -22.61 20.20 -3.69
CA CYS A 29 -22.39 19.97 -5.12
C CYS A 29 -22.68 18.53 -5.56
N THR A 30 -22.87 17.58 -4.64
CA THR A 30 -23.09 16.16 -4.93
C THR A 30 -24.44 15.61 -4.44
N ILE A 31 -25.30 16.47 -3.87
CA ILE A 31 -26.63 16.07 -3.35
C ILE A 31 -27.46 15.35 -4.41
N ASP A 32 -27.52 15.89 -5.64
CA ASP A 32 -28.34 15.34 -6.71
C ASP A 32 -27.81 13.97 -7.19
N ILE A 33 -26.48 13.76 -7.11
CA ILE A 33 -25.83 12.45 -7.37
C ILE A 33 -26.22 11.47 -6.25
N SER A 34 -26.15 11.91 -5.00
CA SER A 34 -26.52 11.09 -3.83
C SER A 34 -28.00 10.67 -3.88
N ASP A 35 -28.89 11.55 -4.32
CA ASP A 35 -30.32 11.26 -4.52
C ASP A 35 -30.53 10.19 -5.61
N GLU A 36 -29.78 10.24 -6.71
CA GLU A 36 -29.85 9.20 -7.75
C GLU A 36 -29.23 7.86 -7.27
N LEU A 37 -28.17 7.89 -6.47
CA LEU A 37 -27.60 6.69 -5.85
C LEU A 37 -28.56 6.05 -4.86
N TYR A 38 -29.34 6.83 -4.11
CA TYR A 38 -30.36 6.34 -3.18
C TYR A 38 -31.50 5.55 -3.85
N LYS A 39 -31.74 5.77 -5.13
CA LYS A 39 -32.85 5.14 -5.91
C LYS A 39 -32.48 3.74 -6.45
N GLN A 40 -31.34 3.17 -6.03
CA GLN A 40 -30.88 1.89 -6.55
C GLN A 40 -30.04 1.13 -5.49
N ASP A 41 -29.95 -0.20 -5.62
CA ASP A 41 -29.28 -1.09 -4.65
C ASP A 41 -28.04 -1.80 -5.23
N ASP A 42 -27.74 -1.62 -6.53
CA ASP A 42 -26.63 -2.32 -7.19
C ASP A 42 -25.26 -1.80 -6.74
N VAL A 43 -25.14 -0.49 -6.50
CA VAL A 43 -23.92 0.17 -6.00
C VAL A 43 -24.13 0.52 -4.53
N LYS A 44 -23.41 -0.14 -3.64
CA LYS A 44 -23.45 0.13 -2.20
C LYS A 44 -22.61 1.35 -1.85
N ILE A 45 -23.12 2.20 -0.97
CA ILE A 45 -22.43 3.43 -0.56
C ILE A 45 -21.85 3.20 0.84
N ILE A 46 -20.56 3.41 0.99
CA ILE A 46 -19.89 3.46 2.29
C ILE A 46 -19.68 4.94 2.65
N LEU A 47 -20.06 5.32 3.88
CA LEU A 47 -19.93 6.68 4.38
C LEU A 47 -18.84 6.76 5.46
N PRO A 48 -17.57 6.99 5.11
CA PRO A 48 -16.49 7.26 6.06
C PRO A 48 -16.68 8.59 6.80
N ARG A 49 -15.84 8.91 7.75
CA ARG A 49 -15.94 10.12 8.55
C ARG A 49 -15.02 11.24 8.09
N HIS A 50 -14.11 10.93 7.17
CA HIS A 50 -13.19 11.90 6.60
C HIS A 50 -12.79 11.49 5.18
N GLU A 51 -12.67 12.44 4.26
CA GLU A 51 -12.40 12.15 2.84
C GLU A 51 -11.00 11.58 2.60
N GLN A 52 -10.01 11.90 3.42
CA GLN A 52 -8.70 11.23 3.36
C GLN A 52 -8.83 9.72 3.68
N ALA A 53 -9.57 9.40 4.73
CA ALA A 53 -9.83 8.01 5.10
C ALA A 53 -10.60 7.28 3.99
N LEU A 54 -11.60 7.94 3.41
CA LEU A 54 -12.39 7.46 2.28
C LEU A 54 -11.52 6.99 1.11
N VAL A 55 -10.47 7.75 0.75
CA VAL A 55 -9.55 7.33 -0.32
C VAL A 55 -8.70 6.14 0.11
N HIS A 56 -8.26 6.07 1.36
CA HIS A 56 -7.50 4.93 1.86
C HIS A 56 -8.34 3.64 1.92
N GLU A 57 -9.64 3.75 2.23
CA GLU A 57 -10.57 2.62 2.14
C GLU A 57 -10.72 2.15 0.70
N ALA A 58 -10.95 3.06 -0.25
CA ALA A 58 -11.03 2.74 -1.68
C ALA A 58 -9.71 2.15 -2.22
N ASP A 59 -8.56 2.65 -1.76
CA ASP A 59 -7.22 2.16 -2.10
C ASP A 59 -7.06 0.69 -1.66
N ALA A 60 -7.32 0.39 -0.40
CA ALA A 60 -7.19 -0.96 0.13
C ALA A 60 -8.20 -1.94 -0.48
N TYR A 61 -9.43 -1.49 -0.76
CA TYR A 61 -10.42 -2.26 -1.52
C TYR A 61 -9.85 -2.64 -2.91
N ALA A 62 -9.28 -1.66 -3.62
CA ALA A 62 -8.71 -1.91 -4.94
C ALA A 62 -7.53 -2.90 -4.90
N ARG A 63 -6.61 -2.75 -3.95
CA ARG A 63 -5.45 -3.64 -3.79
C ARG A 63 -5.85 -5.08 -3.51
N THR A 64 -6.86 -5.28 -2.65
CA THR A 64 -7.23 -6.62 -2.18
C THR A 64 -8.18 -7.35 -3.13
N THR A 65 -9.01 -6.61 -3.88
CA THR A 65 -9.95 -7.18 -4.85
C THR A 65 -9.43 -7.19 -6.29
N GLY A 66 -8.54 -6.25 -6.65
CA GLY A 66 -8.11 -5.98 -8.02
C GLY A 66 -9.14 -5.20 -8.84
N LYS A 67 -10.22 -4.72 -8.22
CA LYS A 67 -11.19 -3.83 -8.83
C LYS A 67 -10.72 -2.37 -8.72
N VAL A 68 -11.34 -1.48 -9.47
CA VAL A 68 -11.10 -0.04 -9.34
C VAL A 68 -11.80 0.48 -8.08
N GLY A 69 -11.08 1.17 -7.20
CA GLY A 69 -11.68 1.87 -6.07
C GLY A 69 -12.36 3.16 -6.54
N VAL A 70 -13.57 3.43 -6.05
CA VAL A 70 -14.36 4.57 -6.50
C VAL A 70 -14.71 5.50 -5.35
N CYS A 71 -14.39 6.78 -5.51
CA CYS A 71 -14.62 7.83 -4.53
C CYS A 71 -15.59 8.89 -5.07
N LEU A 72 -16.45 9.42 -4.20
CA LEU A 72 -17.30 10.57 -4.51
C LEU A 72 -17.30 11.56 -3.35
N VAL A 73 -16.88 12.80 -3.59
CA VAL A 73 -16.85 13.85 -2.56
C VAL A 73 -17.33 15.17 -3.13
N THR A 74 -17.70 16.08 -2.25
CA THR A 74 -18.13 17.44 -2.64
C THR A 74 -16.94 18.30 -3.08
N SER A 75 -17.23 19.51 -3.52
CA SER A 75 -16.24 20.55 -3.88
C SER A 75 -15.46 21.09 -2.68
N GLY A 76 -14.47 21.94 -2.94
CA GLY A 76 -13.71 22.65 -1.92
C GLY A 76 -12.99 21.72 -0.95
N PRO A 77 -13.30 21.79 0.36
CA PRO A 77 -12.60 20.97 1.37
C PRO A 77 -12.79 19.47 1.16
N GLY A 78 -13.93 19.01 0.67
CA GLY A 78 -14.14 17.61 0.35
C GLY A 78 -13.16 17.12 -0.74
N ALA A 79 -13.00 17.90 -1.79
CA ALA A 79 -12.07 17.62 -2.87
C ALA A 79 -10.60 17.70 -2.41
N THR A 80 -10.22 18.75 -1.66
CA THR A 80 -8.83 18.92 -1.20
C THR A 80 -8.39 17.86 -0.19
N ASN A 81 -9.29 17.31 0.61
CA ASN A 81 -9.00 16.21 1.52
C ASN A 81 -8.64 14.88 0.81
N LEU A 82 -8.91 14.75 -0.50
CA LEU A 82 -8.48 13.57 -1.29
C LEU A 82 -6.97 13.56 -1.57
N VAL A 83 -6.29 14.70 -1.52
CA VAL A 83 -4.92 14.89 -2.06
C VAL A 83 -3.94 13.87 -1.50
N THR A 84 -3.89 13.67 -0.19
CA THR A 84 -2.99 12.68 0.43
C THR A 84 -3.29 11.26 -0.03
N GLY A 85 -4.56 10.88 -0.11
CA GLY A 85 -4.97 9.55 -0.57
C GLY A 85 -4.66 9.32 -2.05
N LEU A 86 -4.90 10.32 -2.91
CA LEU A 86 -4.52 10.27 -4.32
C LEU A 86 -3.00 10.13 -4.50
N ALA A 87 -2.21 10.87 -3.73
CA ALA A 87 -0.75 10.73 -3.75
C ALA A 87 -0.31 9.32 -3.33
N THR A 88 -0.91 8.75 -2.26
CA THR A 88 -0.66 7.37 -1.82
C THR A 88 -0.93 6.37 -2.95
N ALA A 89 -2.09 6.45 -3.57
CA ALA A 89 -2.48 5.57 -4.68
C ALA A 89 -1.56 5.71 -5.91
N ASN A 90 -1.15 6.94 -6.23
CA ASN A 90 -0.24 7.20 -7.35
C ASN A 90 1.15 6.60 -7.12
N TYR A 91 1.70 6.77 -5.92
CA TYR A 91 3.01 6.20 -5.58
C TYR A 91 2.99 4.67 -5.60
N ASP A 92 1.91 4.06 -5.14
CA ASP A 92 1.80 2.60 -5.04
C ASP A 92 1.08 1.94 -6.22
N SER A 93 0.75 2.73 -7.27
CA SER A 93 0.15 2.23 -8.51
C SER A 93 -1.21 1.56 -8.27
N VAL A 94 -2.10 2.20 -7.52
CA VAL A 94 -3.43 1.70 -7.19
C VAL A 94 -4.48 2.33 -8.10
N PRO A 95 -5.32 1.55 -8.78
CA PRO A 95 -6.34 2.07 -9.69
C PRO A 95 -7.51 2.67 -8.90
N LEU A 96 -7.66 3.99 -8.95
CA LEU A 96 -8.79 4.72 -8.36
C LEU A 96 -9.47 5.60 -9.41
N VAL A 97 -10.78 5.77 -9.29
CA VAL A 97 -11.54 6.83 -9.97
C VAL A 97 -12.24 7.68 -8.92
N CYS A 98 -11.78 8.92 -8.79
CA CYS A 98 -12.32 9.86 -7.82
C CYS A 98 -13.17 10.92 -8.52
N PHE A 99 -14.43 11.03 -8.11
CA PHE A 99 -15.36 12.05 -8.55
C PHE A 99 -15.42 13.16 -7.51
N THR A 100 -15.21 14.41 -7.95
CA THR A 100 -15.39 15.59 -7.11
C THR A 100 -16.57 16.40 -7.62
N GLY A 101 -17.45 16.85 -6.73
CA GLY A 101 -18.43 17.86 -7.09
C GLY A 101 -17.73 19.20 -7.37
N GLN A 102 -18.34 20.00 -8.24
CA GLN A 102 -17.87 21.35 -8.54
C GLN A 102 -19.06 22.30 -8.61
N VAL A 103 -18.82 23.58 -8.37
CA VAL A 103 -19.81 24.65 -8.57
C VAL A 103 -20.25 24.69 -10.04
N ALA A 104 -21.38 25.35 -10.35
CA ALA A 104 -21.83 25.52 -11.73
C ALA A 104 -20.75 26.21 -12.58
N ARG A 105 -20.64 25.85 -13.87
CA ARG A 105 -19.57 26.31 -14.78
C ARG A 105 -19.36 27.83 -14.80
N HIS A 106 -20.44 28.61 -14.71
CA HIS A 106 -20.36 30.08 -14.73
C HIS A 106 -19.80 30.69 -13.43
N LEU A 107 -19.67 29.89 -12.37
CA LEU A 107 -19.11 30.31 -11.08
C LEU A 107 -17.63 29.94 -10.94
N ILE A 108 -17.11 29.04 -11.77
CA ILE A 108 -15.70 28.60 -11.71
C ILE A 108 -14.78 29.79 -12.00
N GLY A 109 -13.84 30.05 -11.09
CA GLY A 109 -12.89 31.16 -11.16
C GLY A 109 -13.46 32.51 -10.69
N ASN A 110 -14.61 32.51 -10.03
CA ASN A 110 -15.28 33.73 -9.50
C ASN A 110 -15.40 33.72 -7.97
N ASP A 111 -14.45 33.15 -7.25
CA ASP A 111 -14.42 33.06 -5.79
C ASP A 111 -15.74 32.52 -5.17
N ALA A 112 -16.37 31.56 -5.85
CA ALA A 112 -17.61 30.96 -5.37
C ALA A 112 -17.36 30.13 -4.09
N PHE A 113 -18.37 30.02 -3.25
CA PHE A 113 -18.28 29.24 -2.01
C PHE A 113 -17.91 27.77 -2.29
N GLN A 114 -16.85 27.30 -1.63
CA GLN A 114 -16.28 25.95 -1.81
C GLN A 114 -15.81 25.63 -3.26
N GLU A 115 -15.47 26.63 -4.05
CA GLU A 115 -14.82 26.42 -5.35
C GLU A 115 -13.31 26.21 -5.15
N VAL A 116 -12.74 25.28 -5.90
CA VAL A 116 -11.29 25.04 -5.95
C VAL A 116 -10.91 24.38 -7.28
N ASP A 117 -9.75 24.76 -7.86
CA ASP A 117 -9.16 24.05 -9.01
C ASP A 117 -8.52 22.73 -8.56
N ILE A 118 -9.34 21.75 -8.26
CA ILE A 118 -8.86 20.45 -7.79
C ILE A 118 -8.06 19.70 -8.87
N VAL A 119 -8.39 19.88 -10.14
CA VAL A 119 -7.63 19.29 -11.26
C VAL A 119 -6.22 19.86 -11.31
N GLY A 120 -6.04 21.15 -11.13
CA GLY A 120 -4.75 21.80 -11.03
C GLY A 120 -3.93 21.30 -9.83
N ILE A 121 -4.55 21.21 -8.65
CA ILE A 121 -3.92 20.73 -7.42
C ILE A 121 -3.44 19.28 -7.56
N THR A 122 -4.22 18.41 -8.18
CA THR A 122 -3.94 16.97 -8.25
C THR A 122 -3.18 16.52 -9.49
N ARG A 123 -2.84 17.43 -10.39
CA ARG A 123 -2.20 17.13 -11.68
C ARG A 123 -0.95 16.26 -11.58
N SER A 124 -0.11 16.49 -10.59
CA SER A 124 1.15 15.75 -10.40
C SER A 124 1.00 14.38 -9.72
N ILE A 125 -0.16 14.11 -9.16
CA ILE A 125 -0.45 12.89 -8.37
C ILE A 125 -1.60 12.05 -8.94
N THR A 126 -2.03 12.34 -10.17
CA THR A 126 -3.04 11.58 -10.91
C THR A 126 -2.51 11.22 -12.31
N LYS A 127 -2.98 10.11 -12.86
CA LYS A 127 -2.70 9.75 -14.25
C LYS A 127 -3.45 10.64 -15.24
N TYR A 128 -4.65 11.06 -14.85
CA TYR A 128 -5.51 11.93 -15.63
C TYR A 128 -6.43 12.69 -14.70
N GLY A 129 -6.64 13.96 -14.96
CA GLY A 129 -7.59 14.81 -14.25
C GLY A 129 -8.32 15.70 -15.23
N VAL A 130 -9.65 15.82 -15.08
CA VAL A 130 -10.49 16.62 -15.99
C VAL A 130 -11.72 17.17 -15.30
N THR A 131 -12.04 18.44 -15.57
CA THR A 131 -13.36 19.02 -15.28
C THR A 131 -14.29 18.83 -16.47
N VAL A 132 -15.44 18.18 -16.27
CA VAL A 132 -16.43 17.91 -17.32
C VAL A 132 -17.14 19.20 -17.70
N ARG A 133 -16.89 19.71 -18.91
CA ARG A 133 -17.44 20.98 -19.35
C ARG A 133 -18.74 20.86 -20.15
N ARG A 134 -19.03 19.68 -20.69
CA ARG A 134 -20.21 19.43 -21.53
C ARG A 134 -20.85 18.12 -21.15
N ARG A 135 -22.17 18.10 -21.08
CA ARG A 135 -22.97 16.91 -20.73
C ARG A 135 -22.74 15.73 -21.69
N GLU A 136 -22.54 16.03 -22.98
CA GLU A 136 -22.33 15.01 -24.01
C GLU A 136 -21.03 14.22 -23.82
N ASP A 137 -20.01 14.83 -23.23
CA ASP A 137 -18.71 14.21 -22.99
C ASP A 137 -18.69 13.31 -21.76
N LEU A 138 -19.65 13.45 -20.84
CA LEU A 138 -19.64 12.79 -19.52
C LEU A 138 -19.46 11.27 -19.63
N GLY A 139 -20.26 10.59 -20.44
CA GLY A 139 -20.18 9.12 -20.59
C GLY A 139 -18.83 8.65 -21.14
N ARG A 140 -18.29 9.38 -22.13
CA ARG A 140 -16.98 9.10 -22.71
C ARG A 140 -15.86 9.30 -21.67
N ILE A 141 -15.88 10.42 -20.95
CA ILE A 141 -14.87 10.74 -19.93
C ILE A 141 -14.86 9.69 -18.81
N ILE A 142 -16.01 9.26 -18.31
CA ILE A 142 -16.10 8.22 -17.29
C ILE A 142 -15.51 6.91 -17.82
N LYS A 143 -15.86 6.50 -19.05
CA LYS A 143 -15.32 5.27 -19.67
C LYS A 143 -13.80 5.31 -19.80
N GLU A 144 -13.28 6.42 -20.29
CA GLU A 144 -11.84 6.66 -20.43
C GLU A 144 -11.13 6.64 -19.07
N ALA A 145 -11.74 7.23 -18.03
CA ALA A 145 -11.18 7.28 -16.68
C ALA A 145 -10.97 5.88 -16.08
N PHE A 146 -11.97 5.00 -16.14
CA PHE A 146 -11.84 3.62 -15.68
C PHE A 146 -10.79 2.84 -16.47
N TYR A 147 -10.72 3.07 -17.79
CA TYR A 147 -9.70 2.46 -18.63
C TYR A 147 -8.29 2.94 -18.26
N ILE A 148 -8.09 4.25 -18.11
CA ILE A 148 -6.79 4.84 -17.74
C ILE A 148 -6.36 4.37 -16.36
N ALA A 149 -7.28 4.33 -15.38
CA ALA A 149 -6.95 3.93 -14.01
C ALA A 149 -6.37 2.51 -13.94
N ARG A 150 -6.92 1.56 -14.69
CA ARG A 150 -6.55 0.13 -14.60
C ARG A 150 -5.54 -0.37 -15.62
N THR A 151 -5.19 0.41 -16.65
CA THR A 151 -4.29 -0.03 -17.72
C THR A 151 -2.92 0.63 -17.68
N GLY A 152 -1.91 0.01 -18.31
CA GLY A 152 -0.52 0.41 -18.16
C GLY A 152 -0.11 0.29 -16.68
N ARG A 153 0.73 1.19 -16.17
CA ARG A 153 0.93 1.32 -14.73
C ARG A 153 -0.37 1.82 -14.11
N PRO A 154 -1.07 1.05 -13.25
CA PRO A 154 -2.30 1.50 -12.62
C PRO A 154 -2.10 2.78 -11.80
N GLY A 155 -3.18 3.52 -11.55
CA GLY A 155 -3.10 4.72 -10.74
C GLY A 155 -4.40 5.52 -10.71
N PRO A 156 -4.46 6.59 -9.90
CA PRO A 156 -5.68 7.37 -9.69
C PRO A 156 -5.99 8.29 -10.87
N VAL A 157 -7.30 8.46 -11.10
CA VAL A 157 -7.88 9.42 -12.05
C VAL A 157 -8.91 10.26 -11.30
N LEU A 158 -8.96 11.56 -11.59
CA LEU A 158 -9.90 12.48 -10.99
C LEU A 158 -10.82 13.09 -12.06
N ILE A 159 -12.15 13.05 -11.80
CA ILE A 159 -13.18 13.66 -12.63
C ILE A 159 -13.92 14.69 -11.79
N ASP A 160 -13.80 15.94 -12.17
CA ASP A 160 -14.47 17.05 -11.52
C ASP A 160 -15.80 17.37 -12.23
N LEU A 161 -16.91 17.41 -11.48
CA LEU A 161 -18.28 17.37 -11.96
C LEU A 161 -19.03 18.66 -11.64
N PRO A 162 -19.09 19.66 -12.56
CA PRO A 162 -19.88 20.86 -12.36
C PRO A 162 -21.37 20.55 -12.21
N LYS A 163 -22.00 21.13 -11.18
CA LYS A 163 -23.39 20.84 -10.79
C LYS A 163 -24.41 21.05 -11.92
N ASP A 164 -24.25 22.10 -12.72
CA ASP A 164 -25.12 22.38 -13.85
C ASP A 164 -24.99 21.35 -14.97
N VAL A 165 -23.76 20.88 -15.28
CA VAL A 165 -23.54 19.78 -16.24
C VAL A 165 -24.21 18.49 -15.79
N MET A 166 -24.17 18.21 -14.49
CA MET A 166 -24.79 17.02 -13.93
C MET A 166 -26.33 17.10 -13.93
N ALA A 167 -26.90 18.28 -13.89
CA ALA A 167 -28.35 18.50 -14.00
C ALA A 167 -28.86 18.47 -15.46
N GLU A 168 -28.01 18.79 -16.44
CA GLU A 168 -28.42 18.84 -17.86
C GLU A 168 -28.94 17.48 -18.36
N LEU A 169 -29.96 17.51 -19.21
CA LEU A 169 -30.48 16.33 -19.90
C LEU A 169 -29.68 16.07 -21.17
N GLY A 170 -29.37 14.82 -21.42
CA GLY A 170 -28.63 14.39 -22.60
C GLY A 170 -28.80 12.90 -22.90
N SER A 171 -28.07 12.36 -23.85
CA SER A 171 -28.16 10.95 -24.23
C SER A 171 -27.97 10.03 -23.02
N ALA A 172 -28.78 8.96 -22.98
CA ALA A 172 -28.65 7.87 -22.00
C ALA A 172 -27.60 6.81 -22.41
N GLU A 173 -26.92 6.99 -23.54
CA GLU A 173 -25.92 6.04 -24.03
C GLU A 173 -24.64 6.11 -23.22
N TYR A 174 -24.09 4.94 -22.91
CA TYR A 174 -22.76 4.79 -22.31
C TYR A 174 -21.85 4.02 -23.29
N PRO A 175 -20.65 4.53 -23.58
CA PRO A 175 -19.78 3.90 -24.57
C PRO A 175 -19.34 2.49 -24.15
N LYS A 176 -19.35 1.53 -25.09
CA LYS A 176 -18.84 0.17 -24.87
C LYS A 176 -17.31 0.10 -25.01
N ASN A 177 -16.74 0.87 -25.92
CA ASN A 177 -15.34 0.85 -26.28
C ASN A 177 -14.64 2.17 -25.91
N VAL A 178 -13.32 2.08 -25.67
CA VAL A 178 -12.45 3.23 -25.44
C VAL A 178 -11.57 3.47 -26.66
N ASN A 179 -11.46 4.73 -27.07
CA ASN A 179 -10.52 5.14 -28.13
C ASN A 179 -9.85 6.46 -27.71
N ILE A 180 -8.69 6.35 -27.05
CA ILE A 180 -7.92 7.51 -26.60
C ILE A 180 -6.73 7.69 -27.52
N ARG A 181 -6.71 8.83 -28.26
CA ARG A 181 -5.58 9.18 -29.10
C ARG A 181 -4.31 9.38 -28.24
N GLY A 182 -3.27 8.63 -28.52
CA GLY A 182 -1.97 8.77 -27.84
C GLY A 182 -1.83 7.99 -26.53
N TYR A 183 -2.89 7.30 -26.03
CA TYR A 183 -2.78 6.39 -24.90
C TYR A 183 -3.00 4.93 -25.35
N LYS A 184 -1.89 4.24 -25.55
CA LYS A 184 -1.86 2.82 -25.95
C LYS A 184 -0.91 2.10 -25.01
N PRO A 185 -1.40 1.55 -23.89
CA PRO A 185 -0.58 0.76 -22.98
C PRO A 185 0.10 -0.39 -23.72
N ASN A 186 1.40 -0.56 -23.50
CA ASN A 186 2.12 -1.70 -24.07
C ASN A 186 1.79 -2.95 -23.26
N THR A 187 1.25 -3.97 -23.92
CA THR A 187 0.96 -5.28 -23.33
C THR A 187 1.92 -6.35 -23.83
N ASP A 188 2.61 -6.10 -24.95
CA ASP A 188 3.41 -7.12 -25.62
C ASP A 188 4.84 -7.20 -25.06
N VAL A 189 5.32 -8.41 -24.90
CA VAL A 189 6.68 -8.70 -24.46
C VAL A 189 7.63 -8.74 -25.66
N HIS A 190 8.70 -7.96 -25.63
CA HIS A 190 9.73 -8.04 -26.67
C HIS A 190 10.57 -9.31 -26.51
N ILE A 191 10.19 -10.38 -27.24
CA ILE A 191 10.78 -11.73 -27.12
C ILE A 191 12.30 -11.74 -27.33
N GLY A 192 12.83 -10.90 -28.23
CA GLY A 192 14.29 -10.81 -28.45
C GLY A 192 15.06 -10.33 -27.21
N GLN A 193 14.57 -9.31 -26.52
CA GLN A 193 15.16 -8.83 -25.27
C GLN A 193 14.99 -9.88 -24.16
N LEU A 194 13.82 -10.51 -24.06
CA LEU A 194 13.57 -11.55 -23.07
C LEU A 194 14.54 -12.75 -23.24
N LYS A 195 14.73 -13.25 -24.47
CA LYS A 195 15.70 -14.32 -24.74
C LYS A 195 17.13 -13.90 -24.43
N ARG A 196 17.50 -12.66 -24.69
CA ARG A 196 18.82 -12.12 -24.31
C ARG A 196 18.99 -12.11 -22.79
N ALA A 197 17.98 -11.70 -22.04
CA ALA A 197 17.98 -11.69 -20.57
C ALA A 197 18.07 -13.12 -20.00
N ILE A 198 17.31 -14.08 -20.55
CA ILE A 198 17.38 -15.48 -20.14
C ILE A 198 18.74 -16.11 -20.43
N LYS A 199 19.33 -15.80 -21.59
CA LYS A 199 20.69 -16.26 -21.91
C LYS A 199 21.73 -15.73 -20.90
N LEU A 200 21.54 -14.50 -20.41
CA LEU A 200 22.37 -13.93 -19.36
C LEU A 200 22.16 -14.67 -18.04
N LEU A 201 20.91 -14.88 -17.62
CA LEU A 201 20.53 -15.61 -16.42
C LEU A 201 21.13 -17.02 -16.39
N ASN A 202 20.99 -17.78 -17.49
CA ASN A 202 21.48 -19.16 -17.59
C ASN A 202 23.02 -19.29 -17.52
N LYS A 203 23.77 -18.21 -17.70
CA LYS A 203 25.24 -18.16 -17.60
C LYS A 203 25.74 -17.65 -16.26
N ALA A 204 24.85 -17.08 -15.46
CA ALA A 204 25.20 -16.48 -14.19
C ALA A 204 25.70 -17.53 -13.18
N LYS A 205 26.65 -17.14 -12.35
CA LYS A 205 27.14 -17.95 -11.23
C LYS A 205 26.46 -17.59 -9.92
N ARG A 206 25.98 -16.35 -9.81
CA ARG A 206 25.31 -15.78 -8.63
C ARG A 206 24.06 -15.00 -9.07
N PRO A 207 23.13 -15.66 -9.79
CA PRO A 207 21.89 -15.00 -10.22
C PRO A 207 20.99 -14.70 -9.03
N LEU A 208 20.24 -13.60 -9.14
CA LEU A 208 19.30 -13.18 -8.11
C LEU A 208 18.04 -12.58 -8.76
N PHE A 209 16.87 -13.03 -8.32
CA PHE A 209 15.61 -12.37 -8.63
C PHE A 209 15.32 -11.28 -7.60
N LEU A 210 14.90 -10.11 -8.08
CA LEU A 210 14.35 -9.04 -7.27
C LEU A 210 12.88 -8.83 -7.66
N ALA A 211 11.96 -9.30 -6.81
CA ALA A 211 10.54 -9.11 -7.03
C ALA A 211 10.04 -7.85 -6.32
N GLY A 212 9.48 -6.93 -7.11
CA GLY A 212 8.85 -5.71 -6.62
C GLY A 212 7.33 -5.79 -6.59
N GLY A 213 6.69 -4.67 -6.22
CA GLY A 213 5.23 -4.56 -6.17
C GLY A 213 4.51 -4.87 -7.48
N GLY A 214 5.19 -4.74 -8.63
CA GLY A 214 4.62 -5.07 -9.94
C GLY A 214 4.23 -6.55 -10.08
N VAL A 215 4.96 -7.47 -9.44
CA VAL A 215 4.61 -8.92 -9.41
C VAL A 215 3.30 -9.13 -8.65
N VAL A 216 3.12 -8.43 -7.53
CA VAL A 216 1.90 -8.50 -6.71
C VAL A 216 0.72 -7.86 -7.44
N ILE A 217 0.89 -6.65 -8.00
CA ILE A 217 -0.16 -5.92 -8.72
C ILE A 217 -0.66 -6.68 -9.95
N SER A 218 0.25 -7.30 -10.71
CA SER A 218 -0.10 -8.10 -11.89
C SER A 218 -0.65 -9.49 -11.55
N ARG A 219 -0.69 -9.87 -10.25
CA ARG A 219 -1.13 -11.20 -9.78
C ARG A 219 -0.34 -12.32 -10.43
N ALA A 220 0.97 -12.17 -10.49
CA ALA A 220 1.89 -13.11 -11.12
C ALA A 220 2.48 -14.15 -10.15
N HIS A 221 1.92 -14.31 -8.95
CA HIS A 221 2.48 -15.14 -7.86
C HIS A 221 2.76 -16.58 -8.31
N GLU A 222 1.76 -17.27 -8.86
CA GLU A 222 1.85 -18.67 -9.26
C GLU A 222 2.92 -18.87 -10.33
N ILE A 223 2.82 -18.13 -11.43
CA ILE A 223 3.77 -18.25 -12.55
C ILE A 223 5.18 -17.80 -12.14
N PHE A 224 5.32 -16.85 -11.21
CA PHE A 224 6.61 -16.45 -10.69
C PHE A 224 7.23 -17.57 -9.84
N ARG A 225 6.45 -18.22 -8.98
CA ARG A 225 6.88 -19.39 -8.21
C ARG A 225 7.35 -20.52 -9.13
N GLU A 226 6.60 -20.85 -10.19
CA GLU A 226 7.01 -21.86 -11.17
C GLU A 226 8.39 -21.53 -11.80
N VAL A 227 8.61 -20.27 -12.19
CA VAL A 227 9.89 -19.83 -12.75
C VAL A 227 11.01 -19.95 -11.72
N VAL A 228 10.79 -19.58 -10.47
CA VAL A 228 11.76 -19.69 -9.37
C VAL A 228 12.12 -21.15 -9.12
N GLU A 229 11.14 -22.03 -9.01
CA GLU A 229 11.32 -23.46 -8.79
C GLU A 229 12.08 -24.15 -9.96
N LYS A 230 11.75 -23.76 -11.19
CA LYS A 230 12.39 -24.27 -12.39
C LYS A 230 13.84 -23.82 -12.54
N THR A 231 14.12 -22.57 -12.20
CA THR A 231 15.46 -21.99 -12.37
C THR A 231 16.38 -22.22 -11.18
N LYS A 232 15.87 -22.53 -9.99
CA LYS A 232 16.58 -22.58 -8.70
C LYS A 232 17.28 -21.28 -8.32
N VAL A 233 16.84 -20.15 -8.88
CA VAL A 233 17.39 -18.83 -8.58
C VAL A 233 16.78 -18.28 -7.30
N PRO A 234 17.58 -17.84 -6.32
CA PRO A 234 17.07 -17.26 -5.08
C PRO A 234 16.37 -15.90 -5.33
N VAL A 235 15.47 -15.54 -4.40
CA VAL A 235 14.60 -14.38 -4.52
C VAL A 235 14.77 -13.46 -3.32
N VAL A 236 14.99 -12.18 -3.60
CA VAL A 236 14.79 -11.08 -2.65
C VAL A 236 13.56 -10.27 -3.08
N THR A 237 12.89 -9.63 -2.12
CA THR A 237 11.74 -8.79 -2.43
C THR A 237 11.93 -7.37 -1.93
N THR A 238 11.29 -6.41 -2.59
CA THR A 238 11.03 -5.13 -1.93
C THR A 238 9.92 -5.33 -0.89
N VAL A 239 9.72 -4.38 0.02
CA VAL A 239 8.60 -4.44 0.97
C VAL A 239 7.26 -4.58 0.23
N MET A 240 7.08 -3.84 -0.89
CA MET A 240 5.87 -3.93 -1.73
C MET A 240 5.80 -5.22 -2.56
N GLY A 241 6.90 -5.93 -2.71
CA GLY A 241 6.97 -7.22 -3.39
C GLY A 241 6.81 -8.42 -2.45
N LYS A 242 6.74 -8.19 -1.13
CA LYS A 242 6.55 -9.28 -0.16
C LYS A 242 5.21 -9.99 -0.42
N GLY A 243 5.27 -11.31 -0.50
CA GLY A 243 4.14 -12.15 -0.92
C GLY A 243 4.12 -12.46 -2.42
N SER A 244 5.05 -11.93 -3.24
CA SER A 244 5.23 -12.39 -4.63
C SER A 244 5.63 -13.87 -4.73
N ILE A 245 6.26 -14.37 -3.69
CA ILE A 245 6.53 -15.77 -3.40
C ILE A 245 6.26 -15.98 -1.90
N PRO A 246 5.80 -17.16 -1.45
CA PRO A 246 5.61 -17.44 -0.03
C PRO A 246 6.90 -17.21 0.77
N THR A 247 6.79 -16.63 1.95
CA THR A 247 7.98 -16.30 2.77
C THR A 247 8.67 -17.51 3.39
N ASP A 248 7.98 -18.65 3.45
CA ASP A 248 8.51 -19.96 3.85
C ASP A 248 9.15 -20.75 2.69
N HIS A 249 9.11 -20.21 1.46
CA HIS A 249 9.70 -20.87 0.30
C HIS A 249 11.24 -20.98 0.45
N PRO A 250 11.87 -22.14 0.17
CA PRO A 250 13.30 -22.37 0.40
C PRO A 250 14.24 -21.38 -0.31
N LEU A 251 13.81 -20.85 -1.46
CA LEU A 251 14.58 -19.89 -2.26
C LEU A 251 14.28 -18.42 -1.89
N TYR A 252 13.36 -18.15 -0.95
CA TYR A 252 13.12 -16.81 -0.46
C TYR A 252 14.21 -16.41 0.55
N ILE A 253 14.92 -15.31 0.29
CA ILE A 253 15.98 -14.82 1.17
C ILE A 253 15.43 -13.87 2.22
N GLY A 254 14.59 -12.91 1.81
CA GLY A 254 14.05 -11.85 2.66
C GLY A 254 13.79 -10.57 1.88
N ASN A 255 13.35 -9.52 2.59
CA ASN A 255 13.25 -8.18 2.02
C ASN A 255 14.64 -7.55 1.95
N LEU A 256 14.91 -6.82 0.85
CA LEU A 256 16.12 -6.00 0.75
C LEU A 256 15.85 -4.54 1.17
N GLY A 257 16.90 -3.79 1.44
CA GLY A 257 16.88 -2.34 1.61
C GLY A 257 17.26 -1.89 3.03
N MET A 258 16.87 -0.65 3.37
CA MET A 258 17.29 0.02 4.62
C MET A 258 17.01 -0.81 5.89
N HIS A 259 15.89 -1.49 5.95
CA HIS A 259 15.50 -2.41 7.02
C HIS A 259 15.38 -3.85 6.51
N GLY A 260 16.13 -4.18 5.46
CA GLY A 260 16.16 -5.51 4.87
C GLY A 260 16.95 -6.50 5.73
N ALA A 261 16.75 -7.80 5.45
CA ALA A 261 17.55 -8.84 6.07
C ALA A 261 19.02 -8.77 5.60
N TYR A 262 19.97 -9.06 6.50
CA TYR A 262 21.39 -9.07 6.17
C TYR A 262 21.69 -9.89 4.92
N ALA A 263 21.24 -11.14 4.88
CA ALA A 263 21.46 -12.02 3.75
C ALA A 263 20.87 -11.49 2.43
N ALA A 264 19.74 -10.78 2.48
CA ALA A 264 19.11 -10.19 1.29
C ALA A 264 19.96 -9.03 0.72
N ASN A 265 20.46 -8.16 1.59
CA ASN A 265 21.32 -7.04 1.19
C ASN A 265 22.66 -7.56 0.66
N MET A 266 23.30 -8.53 1.33
CA MET A 266 24.54 -9.15 0.87
C MET A 266 24.35 -9.91 -0.45
N ALA A 267 23.20 -10.54 -0.66
CA ALA A 267 22.91 -11.20 -1.93
C ALA A 267 22.84 -10.20 -3.10
N VAL A 268 22.25 -9.02 -2.90
CA VAL A 268 22.23 -7.96 -3.92
C VAL A 268 23.62 -7.39 -4.18
N SER A 269 24.41 -7.13 -3.13
CA SER A 269 25.78 -6.60 -3.27
C SER A 269 26.71 -7.57 -4.01
N ASN A 270 26.48 -8.88 -3.91
CA ASN A 270 27.39 -9.91 -4.42
C ASN A 270 26.89 -10.66 -5.66
N CYS A 271 25.67 -10.44 -6.14
CA CYS A 271 25.16 -11.11 -7.34
C CYS A 271 25.91 -10.65 -8.61
N ASP A 272 25.96 -11.52 -9.63
CA ASP A 272 26.51 -11.20 -10.95
C ASP A 272 25.43 -10.91 -12.00
N VAL A 273 24.18 -11.34 -11.76
CA VAL A 273 23.00 -10.97 -12.51
C VAL A 273 21.87 -10.65 -11.55
N LEU A 274 21.38 -9.41 -11.60
CA LEU A 274 20.17 -8.98 -10.89
C LEU A 274 19.01 -8.91 -11.87
N PHE A 275 18.07 -9.84 -11.74
CA PHE A 275 16.88 -9.91 -12.58
C PHE A 275 15.71 -9.29 -11.83
N SER A 276 15.46 -8.01 -12.08
CA SER A 276 14.45 -7.20 -11.39
C SER A 276 13.12 -7.18 -12.13
N ILE A 277 12.01 -7.39 -11.40
CA ILE A 277 10.66 -7.47 -11.94
C ILE A 277 9.73 -6.55 -11.15
N GLY A 278 9.21 -5.50 -11.82
CA GLY A 278 8.21 -4.60 -11.24
C GLY A 278 8.69 -3.80 -10.04
N THR A 279 9.93 -3.28 -10.08
CA THR A 279 10.49 -2.43 -9.04
C THR A 279 11.04 -1.10 -9.59
N ARG A 280 10.92 -0.02 -8.81
CA ARG A 280 11.32 1.33 -9.23
C ARG A 280 12.71 1.75 -8.73
N PHE A 281 13.40 0.90 -8.00
CA PHE A 281 14.72 1.19 -7.42
C PHE A 281 14.77 2.52 -6.65
N ASN A 282 13.85 2.69 -5.68
CA ASN A 282 13.85 3.88 -4.82
C ASN A 282 15.00 3.82 -3.79
N ASP A 283 15.24 4.96 -3.13
CA ASP A 283 16.32 5.14 -2.16
C ASP A 283 16.25 4.18 -0.95
N ARG A 284 15.06 3.70 -0.61
CA ARG A 284 14.86 2.75 0.51
C ARG A 284 15.42 1.37 0.23
N ILE A 285 15.56 0.99 -1.05
CA ILE A 285 16.13 -0.31 -1.44
C ILE A 285 17.53 -0.20 -2.03
N THR A 286 17.91 0.95 -2.58
CA THR A 286 19.20 1.10 -3.25
C THR A 286 20.32 1.57 -2.32
N GLY A 287 20.00 2.34 -1.28
CA GLY A 287 21.03 3.05 -0.55
C GLY A 287 21.83 3.95 -1.50
N LYS A 288 23.15 3.89 -1.43
CA LYS A 288 24.06 4.64 -2.29
C LYS A 288 24.06 4.10 -3.72
N LEU A 289 23.46 4.85 -4.65
CA LEU A 289 23.14 4.42 -6.02
C LEU A 289 24.33 3.82 -6.79
N HIS A 290 25.51 4.44 -6.69
CA HIS A 290 26.71 3.99 -7.42
C HIS A 290 27.32 2.67 -6.90
N GLU A 291 26.89 2.23 -5.72
CA GLU A 291 27.36 1.02 -5.06
C GLU A 291 26.25 -0.03 -4.94
N PHE A 292 25.11 0.21 -5.59
CA PHE A 292 24.01 -0.76 -5.65
C PHE A 292 24.32 -1.85 -6.68
N ALA A 293 24.36 -3.12 -6.22
CA ALA A 293 24.64 -4.30 -7.06
C ALA A 293 25.88 -4.11 -7.98
N PRO A 294 27.06 -3.74 -7.42
CA PRO A 294 28.19 -3.21 -8.18
C PRO A 294 28.82 -4.24 -9.15
N HIS A 295 28.53 -5.50 -8.97
CA HIS A 295 29.06 -6.61 -9.77
C HIS A 295 28.05 -7.19 -10.76
N ALA A 296 26.80 -6.71 -10.72
CA ALA A 296 25.70 -7.31 -11.45
C ALA A 296 25.46 -6.65 -12.82
N GLN A 297 25.15 -7.48 -13.81
CA GLN A 297 24.38 -7.03 -14.97
C GLN A 297 22.91 -6.99 -14.60
N ILE A 298 22.24 -5.87 -14.87
CA ILE A 298 20.87 -5.63 -14.43
C ILE A 298 19.88 -5.82 -15.56
N VAL A 299 18.97 -6.78 -15.39
CA VAL A 299 17.76 -6.95 -16.20
C VAL A 299 16.61 -6.27 -15.47
N HIS A 300 15.83 -5.46 -16.17
CA HIS A 300 14.67 -4.78 -15.58
C HIS A 300 13.42 -4.97 -16.41
N ILE A 301 12.44 -5.69 -15.85
CA ILE A 301 11.09 -5.80 -16.38
C ILE A 301 10.21 -4.81 -15.63
N ASP A 302 9.65 -3.84 -16.33
CA ASP A 302 8.67 -2.90 -15.79
C ASP A 302 7.68 -2.47 -16.88
N ILE A 303 6.42 -2.22 -16.50
CA ILE A 303 5.38 -1.74 -17.41
C ILE A 303 5.53 -0.24 -17.70
N ASP A 304 6.14 0.51 -16.77
CA ASP A 304 6.35 1.95 -16.86
C ASP A 304 7.70 2.28 -17.48
N THR A 305 7.67 2.76 -18.72
CA THR A 305 8.88 3.18 -19.44
C THR A 305 9.67 4.25 -18.70
N ALA A 306 9.01 5.10 -17.89
CA ALA A 306 9.66 6.15 -17.12
C ALA A 306 10.45 5.60 -15.91
N SER A 307 10.21 4.37 -15.50
CA SER A 307 10.95 3.69 -14.43
C SER A 307 12.26 3.06 -14.92
N ILE A 308 12.37 2.74 -16.20
CA ILE A 308 13.55 2.10 -16.79
C ILE A 308 14.74 3.06 -16.78
N SER A 309 15.85 2.62 -16.20
CA SER A 309 17.12 3.39 -16.09
C SER A 309 16.97 4.77 -15.42
N ARG A 310 15.91 4.97 -14.64
CA ARG A 310 15.68 6.24 -13.94
C ARG A 310 16.68 6.47 -12.79
N ASN A 311 16.86 5.47 -11.96
CA ASN A 311 17.72 5.54 -10.76
C ASN A 311 18.97 4.66 -10.91
N ILE A 312 18.84 3.50 -11.52
CA ILE A 312 19.92 2.52 -11.72
C ILE A 312 20.05 2.27 -13.22
N GLN A 313 21.27 2.23 -13.72
CA GLN A 313 21.54 1.88 -15.11
C GLN A 313 21.17 0.41 -15.36
N VAL A 314 20.40 0.17 -16.43
CA VAL A 314 19.89 -1.16 -16.79
C VAL A 314 20.59 -1.66 -18.04
N ASP A 315 21.10 -2.89 -18.01
CA ASP A 315 21.76 -3.51 -19.18
C ASP A 315 20.77 -4.08 -20.18
N ILE A 316 19.69 -4.68 -19.69
CA ILE A 316 18.63 -5.27 -20.52
C ILE A 316 17.25 -4.79 -20.04
N PRO A 317 16.69 -3.74 -20.67
CA PRO A 317 15.34 -3.30 -20.37
C PRO A 317 14.30 -4.16 -21.09
N ILE A 318 13.19 -4.47 -20.39
CA ILE A 318 12.03 -5.16 -20.95
C ILE A 318 10.78 -4.41 -20.49
N VAL A 319 10.15 -3.67 -21.40
CA VAL A 319 8.91 -2.95 -21.12
C VAL A 319 7.73 -3.90 -21.35
N ALA A 320 7.14 -4.39 -20.26
CA ALA A 320 6.02 -5.32 -20.31
C ALA A 320 5.29 -5.40 -18.96
N ASP A 321 4.05 -5.90 -18.96
CA ASP A 321 3.38 -6.36 -17.76
C ASP A 321 4.18 -7.52 -17.14
N ALA A 322 4.27 -7.54 -15.79
CA ALA A 322 5.07 -8.54 -15.10
C ALA A 322 4.55 -9.97 -15.33
N LYS A 323 3.22 -10.19 -15.30
CA LYS A 323 2.63 -11.51 -15.52
C LYS A 323 2.89 -12.01 -16.93
N GLU A 324 2.69 -11.15 -17.93
CA GLU A 324 2.93 -11.50 -19.34
C GLU A 324 4.41 -11.83 -19.58
N ALA A 325 5.31 -11.02 -19.02
CA ALA A 325 6.75 -11.24 -19.16
C ALA A 325 7.20 -12.55 -18.47
N ILE A 326 6.74 -12.82 -17.25
CA ILE A 326 7.07 -14.04 -16.50
C ILE A 326 6.48 -15.28 -17.19
N THR A 327 5.23 -15.20 -17.72
CA THR A 327 4.62 -16.28 -18.47
C THR A 327 5.44 -16.66 -19.70
N LYS A 328 5.88 -15.65 -20.47
CA LYS A 328 6.77 -15.88 -21.60
C LYS A 328 8.17 -16.37 -21.18
N MET A 329 8.67 -15.87 -20.05
CA MET A 329 9.95 -16.32 -19.50
C MET A 329 9.93 -17.80 -19.16
N ASN A 330 8.84 -18.31 -18.58
CA ASN A 330 8.68 -19.72 -18.20
C ASN A 330 8.83 -20.71 -19.38
N GLU A 331 8.52 -20.26 -20.61
CA GLU A 331 8.70 -21.07 -21.82
C GLU A 331 10.18 -21.35 -22.16
N TYR A 332 11.10 -20.47 -21.74
CA TYR A 332 12.50 -20.48 -22.19
C TYR A 332 13.53 -20.70 -21.09
N VAL A 333 13.18 -20.52 -19.82
CA VAL A 333 14.15 -20.69 -18.71
C VAL A 333 14.48 -22.15 -18.47
N GLN A 334 15.69 -22.37 -17.96
CA GLN A 334 16.23 -23.65 -17.55
C GLN A 334 16.80 -23.57 -16.14
N GLU A 335 17.09 -24.71 -15.52
CA GLU A 335 17.75 -24.77 -14.23
C GLU A 335 19.15 -24.13 -14.28
N CYS A 336 19.44 -23.28 -13.32
CA CYS A 336 20.74 -22.61 -13.15
C CYS A 336 21.60 -23.37 -12.15
N SER A 337 22.92 -23.27 -12.30
CA SER A 337 23.86 -23.86 -11.35
C SER A 337 24.06 -22.93 -10.15
N THR A 338 23.24 -23.09 -9.11
CA THR A 338 23.17 -22.16 -7.96
C THR A 338 23.65 -22.73 -6.63
N ASP A 339 24.04 -24.00 -6.54
CA ASP A 339 24.35 -24.67 -5.27
C ASP A 339 25.37 -23.92 -4.39
N LYS A 340 26.48 -23.47 -4.96
CA LYS A 340 27.50 -22.72 -4.21
C LYS A 340 26.99 -21.37 -3.74
N TRP A 341 26.16 -20.75 -4.56
CA TRP A 341 25.53 -19.47 -4.27
C TRP A 341 24.50 -19.59 -3.13
N LEU A 342 23.64 -20.60 -3.20
CA LEU A 342 22.67 -20.90 -2.16
C LEU A 342 23.32 -21.25 -0.83
N ASN A 343 24.42 -22.00 -0.85
CA ASN A 343 25.19 -22.30 0.37
C ASN A 343 25.79 -21.04 1.01
N LEU A 344 26.30 -20.10 0.22
CA LEU A 344 26.81 -18.83 0.73
C LEU A 344 25.69 -18.00 1.37
N ILE A 345 24.54 -17.89 0.70
CA ILE A 345 23.37 -17.19 1.24
C ILE A 345 22.88 -17.84 2.54
N LYS A 346 22.86 -19.17 2.59
CA LYS A 346 22.49 -19.92 3.80
C LYS A 346 23.40 -19.56 4.97
N ASN A 347 24.73 -19.52 4.75
CA ASN A 347 25.67 -19.11 5.80
C ASN A 347 25.36 -17.71 6.32
N TRP A 348 25.10 -16.74 5.45
CA TRP A 348 24.70 -15.38 5.87
C TRP A 348 23.42 -15.36 6.68
N LYS A 349 22.42 -16.19 6.35
CA LYS A 349 21.18 -16.30 7.13
C LYS A 349 21.44 -16.90 8.52
N GLU A 350 22.35 -17.85 8.65
CA GLU A 350 22.69 -18.51 9.91
C GLU A 350 23.58 -17.62 10.80
N GLU A 351 24.52 -16.88 10.20
CA GLU A 351 25.43 -15.98 10.92
C GLU A 351 24.73 -14.70 11.39
N HIS A 352 23.80 -14.19 10.57
CA HIS A 352 23.10 -12.93 10.80
C HIS A 352 21.57 -13.07 10.68
N PRO A 353 20.92 -13.90 11.52
CA PRO A 353 19.46 -14.02 11.49
C PRO A 353 18.79 -12.74 11.98
N LEU A 354 17.57 -12.49 11.50
CA LEU A 354 16.72 -11.46 12.09
C LEU A 354 16.42 -11.84 13.55
N LYS A 355 16.85 -11.02 14.49
CA LYS A 355 16.65 -11.23 15.93
C LYS A 355 16.14 -9.94 16.56
N MET A 356 15.16 -10.06 17.43
CA MET A 356 14.83 -9.01 18.39
C MET A 356 15.62 -9.20 19.67
N ARG A 357 15.86 -8.12 20.40
CA ARG A 357 16.53 -8.20 21.69
C ARG A 357 15.68 -8.99 22.69
N PRO A 358 16.30 -9.87 23.49
CA PRO A 358 15.62 -10.41 24.65
C PRO A 358 15.20 -9.24 25.56
N ASN A 359 13.93 -9.27 25.96
CA ASN A 359 13.32 -8.18 26.70
C ASN A 359 12.26 -8.79 27.62
N ASP A 360 12.14 -8.26 28.85
CA ASP A 360 11.12 -8.68 29.80
C ASP A 360 9.74 -8.06 29.50
N LEU A 361 9.72 -7.07 28.58
CA LEU A 361 8.49 -6.42 28.13
C LEU A 361 7.91 -7.14 26.91
N LEU A 362 6.69 -6.76 26.56
CA LEU A 362 6.00 -7.31 25.41
C LEU A 362 6.71 -6.94 24.10
N SER A 363 7.08 -7.97 23.31
CA SER A 363 7.78 -7.80 22.05
C SER A 363 6.81 -7.81 20.87
N PRO A 364 6.98 -6.89 19.89
CA PRO A 364 6.26 -6.96 18.61
C PRO A 364 6.41 -8.31 17.90
N MET A 365 7.55 -8.98 18.03
CA MET A 365 7.78 -10.29 17.42
C MET A 365 6.86 -11.38 18.02
N ASP A 366 6.64 -11.37 19.34
CA ASP A 366 5.72 -12.32 19.97
C ASP A 366 4.29 -12.13 19.48
N ILE A 367 3.89 -10.86 19.26
CA ILE A 367 2.56 -10.54 18.72
C ILE A 367 2.45 -11.02 17.26
N LEU A 368 3.47 -10.77 16.43
CA LEU A 368 3.48 -11.19 15.04
C LEU A 368 3.52 -12.71 14.89
N LYS A 369 4.22 -13.41 15.80
CA LYS A 369 4.21 -14.86 15.85
C LYS A 369 2.81 -15.41 16.07
N GLU A 370 2.07 -14.88 17.05
CA GLU A 370 0.69 -15.28 17.30
C GLU A 370 -0.22 -14.96 16.10
N ILE A 371 -0.02 -13.83 15.41
CA ILE A 371 -0.75 -13.52 14.19
C ILE A 371 -0.45 -14.55 13.10
N ASN A 372 0.82 -14.94 12.93
CA ASN A 372 1.21 -15.95 11.94
C ASN A 372 0.56 -17.31 12.23
N GLU A 373 0.51 -17.71 13.48
CA GLU A 373 -0.02 -19.01 13.91
C GLU A 373 -1.56 -19.06 13.94
N GLN A 374 -2.22 -17.96 14.34
CA GLN A 374 -3.67 -17.97 14.57
C GLN A 374 -4.51 -17.53 13.38
N PHE A 375 -3.93 -16.86 12.38
CA PHE A 375 -4.69 -16.27 11.27
C PHE A 375 -4.17 -16.72 9.90
N GLU A 376 -4.64 -17.88 9.49
CA GLU A 376 -4.48 -18.34 8.11
C GLU A 376 -5.31 -17.47 7.15
N ASN A 377 -4.90 -17.38 5.89
CA ASN A 377 -5.62 -16.64 4.83
C ASN A 377 -6.01 -15.19 5.21
N SER A 378 -5.26 -14.55 6.10
CA SER A 378 -5.55 -13.20 6.56
C SER A 378 -5.02 -12.12 5.61
N ILE A 379 -5.58 -10.92 5.75
CA ILE A 379 -5.04 -9.69 5.17
C ILE A 379 -4.43 -8.87 6.32
N ILE A 380 -3.13 -8.62 6.24
CA ILE A 380 -2.41 -7.77 7.19
C ILE A 380 -2.29 -6.38 6.57
N VAL A 381 -2.83 -5.39 7.26
CA VAL A 381 -2.76 -3.98 6.86
C VAL A 381 -1.87 -3.25 7.86
N THR A 382 -0.87 -2.52 7.39
CA THR A 382 -0.03 -1.74 8.31
C THR A 382 -0.24 -0.24 8.16
N ASP A 383 -0.23 0.46 9.28
CA ASP A 383 0.07 1.88 9.32
C ASP A 383 1.58 2.10 9.13
N VAL A 384 2.05 3.34 9.19
CA VAL A 384 3.44 3.71 8.90
C VAL A 384 4.24 4.03 10.17
N GLY A 385 5.38 3.37 10.33
CA GLY A 385 6.28 3.52 11.47
C GLY A 385 7.16 2.30 11.70
N GLN A 386 7.72 2.15 12.91
CA GLN A 386 8.52 0.96 13.28
C GLN A 386 7.72 -0.33 13.11
N HIS A 387 6.45 -0.34 13.52
CA HIS A 387 5.54 -1.48 13.37
C HIS A 387 5.41 -1.95 11.91
N GLN A 388 5.41 -1.04 10.93
CA GLN A 388 5.41 -1.39 9.51
C GLN A 388 6.67 -2.17 9.12
N MET A 389 7.83 -1.71 9.58
CA MET A 389 9.10 -2.39 9.28
C MET A 389 9.19 -3.74 9.98
N LEU A 390 8.74 -3.83 11.24
CA LEU A 390 8.66 -5.09 11.98
C LEU A 390 7.74 -6.09 11.29
N VAL A 391 6.57 -5.66 10.84
CA VAL A 391 5.67 -6.52 10.02
C VAL A 391 6.37 -6.94 8.72
N SER A 392 7.07 -6.04 8.05
CA SER A 392 7.79 -6.38 6.82
C SER A 392 8.90 -7.41 7.05
N GLN A 393 9.51 -7.44 8.23
CA GLN A 393 10.56 -8.40 8.60
C GLN A 393 9.98 -9.74 9.08
N TYR A 394 9.00 -9.72 9.99
CA TYR A 394 8.59 -10.89 10.77
C TYR A 394 7.23 -11.49 10.38
N ALA A 395 6.37 -10.78 9.66
CA ALA A 395 5.12 -11.38 9.19
C ALA A 395 5.39 -12.44 8.12
N GLU A 396 4.81 -13.61 8.31
CA GLU A 396 4.85 -14.69 7.32
C GLU A 396 3.71 -14.50 6.33
N ILE A 397 4.05 -14.24 5.09
CA ILE A 397 3.10 -14.12 3.98
C ILE A 397 3.20 -15.41 3.17
N THR A 398 2.50 -16.41 3.66
CA THR A 398 2.36 -17.73 3.04
C THR A 398 1.23 -17.71 1.99
N GLU A 399 0.94 -18.85 1.39
CA GLU A 399 -0.16 -18.97 0.42
C GLU A 399 -1.50 -18.52 1.05
N GLY A 400 -2.24 -17.68 0.33
CA GLY A 400 -3.52 -17.12 0.80
C GLY A 400 -3.42 -15.87 1.66
N LYS A 401 -2.28 -15.60 2.33
CA LYS A 401 -2.07 -14.37 3.09
C LYS A 401 -1.70 -13.21 2.17
N GLN A 402 -2.06 -11.99 2.58
CA GLN A 402 -1.75 -10.77 1.86
C GLN A 402 -1.32 -9.65 2.82
N MET A 403 -0.36 -8.84 2.42
CA MET A 403 0.06 -7.66 3.16
C MET A 403 -0.14 -6.40 2.31
N ILE A 404 -0.75 -5.38 2.89
CA ILE A 404 -0.94 -4.08 2.24
C ILE A 404 -0.53 -2.93 3.16
N MET A 405 -0.02 -1.86 2.57
CA MET A 405 0.49 -0.69 3.28
C MET A 405 0.65 0.51 2.35
N SER A 406 0.80 1.70 2.90
CA SER A 406 1.33 2.85 2.16
C SER A 406 2.86 2.74 2.09
N GLY A 407 3.38 2.09 1.04
CA GLY A 407 4.81 1.79 0.93
C GLY A 407 5.62 2.88 0.24
N GLY A 408 5.05 3.55 -0.76
CA GLY A 408 5.76 4.55 -1.55
C GLY A 408 5.72 5.94 -0.94
N LEU A 409 4.58 6.41 -0.49
CA LEU A 409 4.42 7.73 0.15
C LEU A 409 4.68 7.67 1.66
N GLY A 410 4.37 6.56 2.32
CA GLY A 410 4.57 6.41 3.76
C GLY A 410 3.56 7.21 4.58
N THR A 411 2.29 7.10 4.24
CA THR A 411 1.20 7.88 4.85
C THR A 411 0.80 7.31 6.19
N MET A 412 1.12 8.00 7.29
CA MET A 412 0.55 7.70 8.60
C MET A 412 -0.96 7.93 8.59
N GLY A 413 -1.70 7.09 9.30
CA GLY A 413 -3.17 7.09 9.31
C GLY A 413 -3.81 6.24 8.20
N TYR A 414 -3.02 5.52 7.40
CA TYR A 414 -3.50 4.57 6.39
C TYR A 414 -4.13 3.31 7.00
N GLY A 415 -3.61 2.86 8.16
CA GLY A 415 -3.87 1.52 8.70
C GLY A 415 -5.35 1.20 8.89
N LEU A 416 -6.06 1.93 9.74
CA LEU A 416 -7.47 1.65 10.06
C LEU A 416 -8.39 1.79 8.84
N PRO A 417 -8.37 2.91 8.07
CA PRO A 417 -9.15 3.00 6.84
C PRO A 417 -8.80 1.89 5.84
N GLY A 418 -7.52 1.59 5.66
CA GLY A 418 -7.08 0.49 4.81
C GLY A 418 -7.65 -0.86 5.25
N GLY A 419 -7.71 -1.12 6.56
CA GLY A 419 -8.34 -2.32 7.12
C GLY A 419 -9.84 -2.40 6.81
N ILE A 420 -10.55 -1.27 6.92
CA ILE A 420 -11.97 -1.17 6.58
C ILE A 420 -12.19 -1.50 5.09
N GLY A 421 -11.46 -0.84 4.19
CA GLY A 421 -11.56 -1.09 2.75
C GLY A 421 -11.22 -2.53 2.36
N ALA A 422 -10.18 -3.10 2.98
CA ALA A 422 -9.83 -4.51 2.78
C ALA A 422 -10.93 -5.46 3.24
N LYS A 423 -11.58 -5.17 4.38
CA LYS A 423 -12.66 -6.01 4.93
C LYS A 423 -13.93 -5.92 4.11
N ILE A 424 -14.28 -4.73 3.60
CA ILE A 424 -15.41 -4.55 2.67
C ILE A 424 -15.21 -5.40 1.41
N GLY A 425 -13.99 -5.41 0.86
CA GLY A 425 -13.66 -6.18 -0.33
C GLY A 425 -13.53 -7.69 -0.11
N ASN A 426 -13.33 -8.13 1.15
CA ASN A 426 -13.07 -9.53 1.52
C ASN A 426 -13.79 -9.90 2.83
N PRO A 427 -15.12 -9.97 2.81
CA PRO A 427 -15.92 -10.15 4.02
C PRO A 427 -15.62 -11.45 4.78
N ASP A 428 -15.19 -12.50 4.09
CA ASP A 428 -14.93 -13.82 4.68
C ASP A 428 -13.50 -13.99 5.21
N ARG A 429 -12.60 -13.03 4.93
CA ARG A 429 -11.20 -13.12 5.37
C ARG A 429 -10.96 -12.34 6.67
N PRO A 430 -10.14 -12.85 7.59
CA PRO A 430 -9.66 -12.05 8.71
C PRO A 430 -8.85 -10.84 8.18
N VAL A 431 -9.12 -9.66 8.74
CA VAL A 431 -8.34 -8.45 8.46
C VAL A 431 -7.74 -7.95 9.76
N ILE A 432 -6.41 -7.88 9.79
CA ILE A 432 -5.64 -7.47 10.95
C ILE A 432 -4.90 -6.19 10.59
N VAL A 433 -5.21 -5.12 11.30
CA VAL A 433 -4.55 -3.83 11.16
C VAL A 433 -3.49 -3.70 12.24
N ILE A 434 -2.26 -3.35 11.86
CA ILE A 434 -1.18 -3.08 12.79
C ILE A 434 -0.79 -1.61 12.66
N SER A 435 -1.03 -0.84 13.72
CA SER A 435 -0.77 0.59 13.78
C SER A 435 0.04 0.95 15.02
N GLY A 436 0.76 2.05 14.98
CA GLY A 436 1.32 2.66 16.18
C GLY A 436 0.30 3.59 16.85
N ASP A 437 0.54 3.91 18.12
CA ASP A 437 -0.24 4.86 18.90
C ASP A 437 -0.32 6.26 18.27
N GLY A 438 0.72 6.69 17.57
CA GLY A 438 0.72 7.95 16.82
C GLY A 438 -0.09 7.87 15.51
N GLY A 439 0.08 6.79 14.74
CA GLY A 439 -0.57 6.62 13.44
C GLY A 439 -2.09 6.45 13.55
N VAL A 440 -2.54 5.63 14.48
CA VAL A 440 -3.97 5.34 14.68
C VAL A 440 -4.78 6.59 14.98
N GLN A 441 -4.22 7.57 15.69
CA GLN A 441 -4.90 8.81 16.06
C GLN A 441 -5.23 9.71 14.86
N MET A 442 -4.60 9.51 13.70
CA MET A 442 -4.82 10.36 12.53
C MET A 442 -6.16 10.09 11.84
N ASN A 443 -6.69 8.86 11.93
CA ASN A 443 -7.97 8.46 11.35
C ASN A 443 -8.79 7.57 12.30
N ILE A 444 -8.65 7.75 13.62
CA ILE A 444 -9.32 6.94 14.63
C ILE A 444 -10.86 7.03 14.56
N GLN A 445 -11.39 8.13 14.02
CA GLN A 445 -12.83 8.34 13.82
C GLN A 445 -13.47 7.28 12.91
N GLU A 446 -12.68 6.58 12.11
CA GLU A 446 -13.17 5.51 11.23
C GLU A 446 -13.59 4.24 11.99
N LEU A 447 -13.35 4.19 13.31
CA LEU A 447 -14.02 3.20 14.16
C LEU A 447 -15.55 3.30 14.04
N ALA A 448 -16.10 4.52 13.84
CA ALA A 448 -17.52 4.70 13.59
C ALA A 448 -17.97 4.02 12.29
N THR A 449 -17.17 4.13 11.23
CA THR A 449 -17.46 3.47 9.94
C THR A 449 -17.42 1.94 10.11
N ALA A 450 -16.38 1.42 10.75
CA ALA A 450 -16.27 -0.02 10.98
C ALA A 450 -17.41 -0.61 11.84
N VAL A 451 -17.87 0.12 12.85
CA VAL A 451 -19.00 -0.29 13.69
C VAL A 451 -20.32 -0.26 12.93
N LEU A 452 -20.58 0.82 12.16
CA LEU A 452 -21.86 0.97 11.44
C LEU A 452 -21.99 -0.01 10.28
N GLU A 453 -20.90 -0.35 9.62
CA GLU A 453 -20.87 -1.35 8.54
C GLU A 453 -20.71 -2.79 9.07
N GLU A 454 -20.77 -2.99 10.38
CA GLU A 454 -20.60 -4.31 11.06
C GLU A 454 -19.32 -5.05 10.61
N LEU A 455 -18.18 -4.34 10.53
CA LEU A 455 -16.92 -4.90 10.04
C LEU A 455 -16.03 -5.41 11.20
N PRO A 456 -15.86 -6.72 11.35
CA PRO A 456 -14.99 -7.31 12.37
C PRO A 456 -13.52 -7.21 11.98
N VAL A 457 -12.96 -5.99 12.02
CA VAL A 457 -11.54 -5.71 11.84
C VAL A 457 -10.85 -5.82 13.19
N ILE A 458 -9.68 -6.46 13.25
CA ILE A 458 -8.83 -6.52 14.44
C ILE A 458 -7.77 -5.42 14.33
N LEU A 459 -7.90 -4.37 15.13
CA LEU A 459 -6.96 -3.25 15.19
C LEU A 459 -5.96 -3.46 16.33
N CYS A 460 -4.72 -3.80 15.99
CA CYS A 460 -3.62 -3.96 16.92
C CYS A 460 -2.85 -2.63 17.02
N ILE A 461 -2.88 -1.98 18.18
CA ILE A 461 -2.14 -0.75 18.46
C ILE A 461 -0.85 -1.11 19.21
N PHE A 462 0.29 -0.93 18.58
CA PHE A 462 1.59 -1.06 19.21
C PHE A 462 1.91 0.26 19.91
N ASN A 463 1.60 0.35 21.19
CA ASN A 463 1.74 1.55 21.98
C ASN A 463 3.11 1.57 22.68
N ASN A 464 4.00 2.41 22.19
CA ASN A 464 5.28 2.73 22.81
C ASN A 464 5.38 4.20 23.29
N GLU A 465 4.29 4.96 23.14
CA GLU A 465 4.13 6.36 23.52
C GLU A 465 5.05 7.36 22.80
N TYR A 466 5.57 6.92 21.64
CA TYR A 466 6.47 7.72 20.82
C TYR A 466 6.18 7.57 19.32
N LEU A 467 6.57 8.57 18.54
CA LEU A 467 6.79 8.41 17.11
C LEU A 467 8.07 7.60 16.91
N GLY A 468 7.95 6.27 17.07
CA GLY A 468 9.06 5.35 17.30
C GLY A 468 10.14 5.38 16.22
N MET A 469 9.79 5.44 14.91
CA MET A 469 10.78 5.48 13.84
C MET A 469 11.60 6.78 13.87
N VAL A 470 10.97 7.93 14.13
CA VAL A 470 11.68 9.22 14.25
C VAL A 470 12.56 9.21 15.52
N ARG A 471 12.05 8.68 16.62
CA ARG A 471 12.82 8.50 17.86
C ARG A 471 14.06 7.62 17.64
N GLN A 472 13.94 6.52 16.89
CA GLN A 472 15.07 5.66 16.52
C GLN A 472 16.16 6.44 15.79
N TRP A 473 15.80 7.26 14.79
CA TRP A 473 16.75 8.11 14.08
C TRP A 473 17.41 9.13 15.01
N GLN A 474 16.66 9.75 15.92
CA GLN A 474 17.18 10.70 16.90
C GLN A 474 18.15 10.02 17.87
N LYS A 475 17.87 8.77 18.26
CA LYS A 475 18.77 7.98 19.10
C LYS A 475 20.09 7.69 18.39
N LEU A 476 20.01 7.21 17.13
CA LEU A 476 21.19 6.75 16.39
C LEU A 476 22.05 7.89 15.85
N PHE A 477 21.44 8.98 15.37
CA PHE A 477 22.15 9.98 14.58
C PHE A 477 22.14 11.41 15.16
N TYR A 478 21.32 11.66 16.19
CA TYR A 478 21.15 13.00 16.75
C TYR A 478 21.42 13.08 18.25
N GLY A 479 22.23 12.17 18.80
CA GLY A 479 22.67 12.19 20.20
C GLY A 479 21.50 12.18 21.19
N LYS A 480 20.47 11.36 20.91
CA LYS A 480 19.26 11.18 21.74
C LYS A 480 18.46 12.48 22.01
N ARG A 481 18.57 13.47 21.13
CA ARG A 481 17.75 14.69 21.21
C ARG A 481 16.35 14.42 20.66
N TYR A 482 15.48 13.90 21.51
CA TYR A 482 14.10 13.48 21.17
C TYR A 482 13.17 14.68 21.01
N ALA A 483 13.30 15.40 19.90
CA ALA A 483 12.46 16.56 19.60
C ALA A 483 11.16 16.13 18.92
N MET A 484 10.01 16.53 19.47
CA MET A 484 8.67 16.34 18.90
C MET A 484 8.26 14.87 18.65
N THR A 485 8.84 13.93 19.36
CA THR A 485 8.57 12.48 19.18
C THR A 485 7.88 11.84 20.38
N ASN A 486 7.90 12.48 21.55
CA ASN A 486 7.26 11.99 22.75
C ASN A 486 5.77 12.39 22.74
N LEU A 487 4.87 11.42 22.71
CA LEU A 487 3.43 11.65 22.71
C LEU A 487 2.83 11.91 24.09
N ARG A 488 3.62 11.73 25.17
CA ARG A 488 3.22 12.01 26.56
C ARG A 488 3.34 13.47 26.96
N ALA A 489 4.04 14.28 26.17
CA ALA A 489 4.53 15.56 26.64
C ALA A 489 4.27 16.72 25.68
N GLY A 490 3.86 17.84 26.21
CA GLY A 490 3.72 19.09 25.46
C GLY A 490 5.06 19.56 24.85
N ALA A 491 5.00 20.27 23.73
CA ALA A 491 6.17 20.73 22.96
C ALA A 491 7.16 21.61 23.75
N LEU A 492 6.69 22.30 24.77
CA LEU A 492 7.50 23.19 25.61
C LEU A 492 8.31 22.47 26.71
N SER A 493 8.08 21.20 26.94
CA SER A 493 8.84 20.45 27.95
C SER A 493 10.21 20.06 27.39
N ARG A 494 11.23 20.82 27.69
CA ARG A 494 12.64 20.38 27.59
C ARG A 494 12.85 19.26 28.59
N ARG A 495 13.04 18.05 28.14
CA ARG A 495 13.10 16.91 29.01
C ARG A 495 14.43 16.22 28.89
N THR A 496 15.02 15.98 30.05
CA THR A 496 16.27 15.25 30.23
C THR A 496 15.99 13.77 30.52
N GLU A 497 16.90 12.93 30.16
CA GLU A 497 16.91 11.49 30.48
C GLU A 497 16.71 11.29 32.00
N GLY A 498 15.83 10.39 32.41
CA GLY A 498 15.54 10.10 33.84
C GLY A 498 14.39 10.85 34.47
N MET A 499 13.69 11.73 33.77
CA MET A 499 12.46 12.35 34.29
C MET A 499 11.25 11.43 34.14
N GLU A 500 10.50 11.22 35.21
CA GLU A 500 9.18 10.63 35.14
C GLU A 500 8.19 11.57 34.45
N TYR A 501 7.45 11.06 33.50
CA TYR A 501 6.44 11.81 32.77
C TYR A 501 5.05 11.34 33.18
N PRO A 502 4.09 12.26 33.37
CA PRO A 502 2.72 11.83 33.53
C PRO A 502 2.31 11.01 32.29
N GLN A 503 1.66 9.88 32.50
CA GLN A 503 1.05 9.13 31.40
C GLN A 503 -0.05 9.99 30.78
N TYR A 504 0.19 10.44 29.56
CA TYR A 504 -0.79 11.15 28.74
C TYR A 504 -0.80 10.54 27.34
N THR A 505 -1.22 9.30 27.25
CA THR A 505 -1.71 8.74 26.01
C THR A 505 -3.23 8.59 26.13
N PRO A 506 -3.98 8.73 25.04
CA PRO A 506 -5.40 8.41 25.08
C PRO A 506 -5.61 7.00 25.65
N ASP A 507 -6.61 6.82 26.46
CA ASP A 507 -7.05 5.48 26.85
C ASP A 507 -7.77 4.84 25.65
N PHE A 508 -7.03 4.10 24.84
CA PHE A 508 -7.54 3.50 23.61
C PHE A 508 -8.66 2.48 23.88
N ILE A 509 -8.72 1.89 25.08
CA ILE A 509 -9.79 0.96 25.44
C ILE A 509 -11.11 1.71 25.66
N LYS A 510 -11.09 2.76 26.48
CA LYS A 510 -12.27 3.60 26.68
C LYS A 510 -12.71 4.29 25.39
N LEU A 511 -11.75 4.66 24.56
CA LEU A 511 -12.04 5.24 23.25
C LEU A 511 -12.72 4.22 22.34
N ALA A 512 -12.25 2.98 22.26
CA ALA A 512 -12.90 1.90 21.52
C ALA A 512 -14.33 1.67 22.02
N GLU A 513 -14.53 1.58 23.32
CA GLU A 513 -15.83 1.41 23.96
C GLU A 513 -16.79 2.57 23.66
N SER A 514 -16.29 3.82 23.60
CA SER A 514 -17.08 5.00 23.24
C SER A 514 -17.63 4.92 21.82
N TYR A 515 -16.92 4.25 20.91
CA TYR A 515 -17.40 3.92 19.55
C TYR A 515 -18.23 2.62 19.49
N ARG A 516 -18.43 1.93 20.61
CA ARG A 516 -19.07 0.61 20.67
C ARG A 516 -18.24 -0.49 20.00
N ALA A 517 -16.96 -0.29 19.84
CA ALA A 517 -16.00 -1.33 19.52
C ALA A 517 -15.56 -2.07 20.79
N LYS A 518 -15.03 -3.27 20.64
CA LYS A 518 -14.45 -4.01 21.76
C LYS A 518 -13.02 -3.52 22.00
N GLY A 519 -12.65 -3.26 23.26
CA GLY A 519 -11.31 -2.90 23.67
C GLY A 519 -10.66 -3.97 24.53
N ILE A 520 -9.39 -4.30 24.27
CA ILE A 520 -8.57 -5.25 25.05
C ILE A 520 -7.19 -4.64 25.23
N ARG A 521 -6.67 -4.58 26.47
CA ARG A 521 -5.29 -4.18 26.74
C ARG A 521 -4.45 -5.40 27.09
N VAL A 522 -3.30 -5.51 26.44
CA VAL A 522 -2.32 -6.59 26.63
C VAL A 522 -1.02 -5.98 27.11
N THR A 523 -0.52 -6.46 28.24
CA THR A 523 0.72 -5.97 28.88
C THR A 523 1.76 -7.08 29.05
N LYS A 524 1.33 -8.35 28.89
CA LYS A 524 2.17 -9.53 29.08
C LYS A 524 2.05 -10.49 27.90
N LYS A 525 3.12 -11.22 27.62
CA LYS A 525 3.19 -12.18 26.53
C LYS A 525 2.11 -13.26 26.60
N GLU A 526 1.84 -13.76 27.80
CA GLU A 526 0.87 -14.84 28.05
C GLU A 526 -0.58 -14.44 27.73
N GLU A 527 -0.85 -13.14 27.61
CA GLU A 527 -2.18 -12.59 27.32
C GLU A 527 -2.47 -12.51 25.82
N ILE A 528 -1.43 -12.57 24.95
CA ILE A 528 -1.56 -12.32 23.49
C ILE A 528 -2.54 -13.30 22.86
N ALA A 529 -2.32 -14.61 23.07
CA ALA A 529 -3.14 -15.65 22.43
C ALA A 529 -4.62 -15.52 22.83
N ALA A 530 -4.90 -15.28 24.12
CA ALA A 530 -6.25 -15.11 24.61
C ALA A 530 -6.93 -13.85 24.05
N ALA A 531 -6.19 -12.76 23.85
CA ALA A 531 -6.71 -11.53 23.27
C ALA A 531 -7.16 -11.74 21.80
N PHE A 532 -6.39 -12.47 21.01
CA PHE A 532 -6.77 -12.80 19.63
C PHE A 532 -7.95 -13.77 19.57
N GLU A 533 -8.00 -14.80 20.45
CA GLU A 533 -9.16 -15.70 20.54
C GLU A 533 -10.45 -14.93 20.92
N GLU A 534 -10.33 -13.92 21.78
CA GLU A 534 -11.48 -13.09 22.16
C GLU A 534 -11.88 -12.13 21.03
N ALA A 535 -10.91 -11.64 20.23
CA ALA A 535 -11.20 -10.83 19.05
C ALA A 535 -11.94 -11.62 17.97
N LYS A 536 -11.59 -12.88 17.73
CA LYS A 536 -12.26 -13.76 16.76
C LYS A 536 -13.74 -13.99 17.06
N LYS A 537 -14.14 -13.93 18.34
CA LYS A 537 -15.54 -14.08 18.76
C LYS A 537 -16.40 -12.87 18.39
N ASN A 538 -15.79 -11.70 18.17
CA ASN A 538 -16.48 -10.47 17.78
C ASN A 538 -16.65 -10.42 16.26
N THR A 539 -17.78 -10.90 15.77
CA THR A 539 -18.04 -11.05 14.32
C THR A 539 -18.80 -9.89 13.70
N LYS A 540 -19.19 -8.86 14.48
CA LYS A 540 -20.05 -7.77 14.03
C LYS A 540 -19.49 -6.37 14.25
N ALA A 541 -18.38 -6.25 14.96
CA ALA A 541 -17.79 -4.96 15.26
C ALA A 541 -16.25 -5.07 15.29
N PRO A 542 -15.53 -3.98 15.15
CA PRO A 542 -14.08 -4.00 15.29
C PRO A 542 -13.67 -4.34 16.74
N THR A 543 -12.52 -5.00 16.87
CA THR A 543 -11.85 -5.18 18.16
C THR A 543 -10.54 -4.43 18.14
N VAL A 544 -10.35 -3.56 19.12
CA VAL A 544 -9.11 -2.81 19.35
C VAL A 544 -8.30 -3.54 20.41
N ILE A 545 -7.12 -4.01 20.06
CA ILE A 545 -6.17 -4.61 20.99
C ILE A 545 -4.98 -3.66 21.15
N GLU A 546 -4.83 -3.08 22.34
CA GLU A 546 -3.69 -2.23 22.67
C GLU A 546 -2.60 -3.07 23.32
N PHE A 547 -1.46 -3.17 22.65
CA PHE A 547 -0.26 -3.83 23.13
C PHE A 547 0.73 -2.78 23.68
N ILE A 548 1.02 -2.84 24.98
CA ILE A 548 2.02 -1.97 25.61
C ILE A 548 3.40 -2.56 25.37
N ILE A 549 4.12 -2.00 24.42
CA ILE A 549 5.43 -2.51 23.99
C ILE A 549 6.58 -1.66 24.52
N ASP A 550 7.80 -2.20 24.49
CA ASP A 550 9.00 -1.49 24.93
C ASP A 550 9.25 -0.23 24.09
N PRO A 551 9.31 0.98 24.70
CA PRO A 551 9.66 2.22 24.00
C PRO A 551 11.11 2.24 23.48
N GLU A 552 12.00 1.40 23.99
CA GLU A 552 13.40 1.29 23.54
C GLU A 552 13.58 0.31 22.36
N GLU A 553 12.52 -0.41 21.97
CA GLU A 553 12.58 -1.33 20.84
C GLU A 553 12.94 -0.62 19.53
N MET A 554 13.82 -1.21 18.76
CA MET A 554 14.34 -0.63 17.52
C MET A 554 14.32 -1.65 16.39
N VAL A 555 14.15 -1.15 15.17
CA VAL A 555 14.15 -1.99 13.96
C VAL A 555 15.59 -2.17 13.46
N TYR A 556 16.06 -3.40 13.48
CA TYR A 556 17.35 -3.81 12.95
C TYR A 556 17.20 -4.98 11.97
N PRO A 557 18.10 -5.13 10.97
CA PRO A 557 19.17 -4.20 10.59
C PRO A 557 18.65 -2.83 10.14
N MET A 558 19.56 -1.83 10.17
CA MET A 558 19.28 -0.52 9.60
C MET A 558 20.51 -0.01 8.85
N ILE A 559 20.33 0.41 7.59
CA ILE A 559 21.36 1.11 6.84
C ILE A 559 21.34 2.58 7.23
N LYS A 560 22.49 3.16 7.56
CA LYS A 560 22.59 4.61 7.83
C LYS A 560 22.26 5.42 6.57
N PRO A 561 21.75 6.65 6.72
CA PRO A 561 21.48 7.51 5.56
C PRO A 561 22.72 7.70 4.67
N GLY A 562 22.55 7.46 3.35
CA GLY A 562 23.64 7.54 2.38
C GLY A 562 24.65 6.40 2.44
N GLY A 563 24.39 5.36 3.24
CA GLY A 563 25.20 4.15 3.30
C GLY A 563 24.94 3.18 2.15
N THR A 564 25.81 2.20 2.00
CA THR A 564 25.66 1.08 1.07
C THR A 564 24.80 -0.03 1.69
N LEU A 565 24.42 -1.02 0.91
CA LEU A 565 23.70 -2.21 1.43
C LEU A 565 24.54 -3.02 2.43
N GLU A 566 25.86 -2.82 2.46
CA GLU A 566 26.78 -3.50 3.39
C GLU A 566 26.98 -2.72 4.71
N ASP A 567 26.64 -1.41 4.72
CA ASP A 567 26.78 -0.53 5.89
C ASP A 567 25.60 -0.72 6.88
N MET A 568 25.34 -1.96 7.28
CA MET A 568 24.22 -2.27 8.18
C MET A 568 24.61 -2.12 9.64
N ILE A 569 23.82 -1.36 10.39
CA ILE A 569 23.80 -1.35 11.85
C ILE A 569 22.97 -2.57 12.27
N MET A 570 23.60 -3.54 12.93
CA MET A 570 22.96 -4.80 13.31
C MET A 570 22.32 -4.74 14.69
N ASP A 571 22.91 -3.97 15.60
CA ASP A 571 22.43 -3.70 16.95
C ASP A 571 23.11 -2.43 17.51
N CYS A 572 22.68 -1.95 18.68
CA CYS A 572 23.31 -0.85 19.44
C CYS A 572 23.54 -1.25 20.88
#